data_102cd9de374dd73ce749ea5fba33617a
#
_entry.id   102cd9de374dd73ce749ea5fba33617a
#
_cell.length_a   1.000
_cell.length_b   1.000
_cell.length_c   1.000
_cell.angle_alpha   90.00
_cell.angle_beta   90.00
_cell.angle_gamma   90.00
#
_symmetry.space_group_name_H-M   'P 1'
#
loop_
_entity.id
_entity.type
_entity.pdbx_description
1 polymer ?
#
loop_
_entity_poly.entity_id
_entity_poly.type
_entity_poly.pdbx_seq_one_letter_code
_entity_poly.pdbx_strand_id
1 'polypeptide(L)'
;WIFLCAAHKAPKECPAIDYTRHTLDGAAALLNSNKYFPSRVTIKEASVAKLASVCRRVYRIFSHAYYHHKAIYDDFENESFLCKRFSVFSIKYDLMSIENLIVPIAGLDFNDIKKVNSISATTCETAPGMESSVGTTVFTTVAANNDNFNAATVLRSTSDSSEA
;
A
#
# COMPACT_ATOMS: atom_id res chain seq x y z
N TRP A 1 21.68 0.47 -0.32
CA TRP A 1 20.57 0.02 -1.15
C TRP A 1 20.04 1.17 -1.99
N ILE A 2 19.79 0.91 -3.26
CA ILE A 2 19.36 1.88 -4.26
C ILE A 2 18.01 1.45 -4.79
N PHE A 3 17.06 2.40 -4.90
CA PHE A 3 15.72 2.20 -5.40
C PHE A 3 15.46 3.12 -6.60
N LEU A 4 14.71 2.61 -7.58
CA LEU A 4 14.19 3.44 -8.65
C LEU A 4 13.06 4.33 -8.09
N CYS A 5 13.31 5.62 -7.99
CA CYS A 5 12.42 6.59 -7.38
C CYS A 5 11.61 7.34 -8.44
N ALA A 6 10.29 7.33 -8.28
CA ALA A 6 9.34 8.01 -9.18
C ALA A 6 8.96 9.43 -8.72
N ALA A 7 9.63 9.97 -7.70
CA ALA A 7 9.38 11.33 -7.22
C ALA A 7 10.03 12.41 -8.12
N HIS A 8 10.86 12.00 -9.06
CA HIS A 8 11.56 12.87 -9.99
C HIS A 8 10.81 12.99 -11.32
N LYS A 9 11.12 14.01 -12.14
CA LYS A 9 10.54 14.20 -13.49
C LYS A 9 10.73 12.97 -14.39
N ALA A 10 11.89 12.32 -14.28
CA ALA A 10 12.17 11.00 -14.85
C ALA A 10 12.56 10.07 -13.71
N PRO A 11 12.26 8.75 -13.79
CA PRO A 11 12.70 7.78 -12.78
C PRO A 11 14.22 7.89 -12.56
N LYS A 12 14.63 8.02 -11.29
CA LYS A 12 16.03 8.20 -10.88
C LYS A 12 16.37 7.22 -9.75
N GLU A 13 17.58 6.72 -9.76
CA GLU A 13 18.12 5.93 -8.64
C GLU A 13 18.36 6.82 -7.42
N CYS A 14 17.80 6.42 -6.28
CA CYS A 14 17.97 7.08 -5.00
C CYS A 14 18.40 6.09 -3.93
N PRO A 15 19.29 6.48 -2.99
CA PRO A 15 19.55 5.71 -1.78
C PRO A 15 18.24 5.45 -1.01
N ALA A 16 18.20 4.36 -0.24
CA ALA A 16 16.99 3.95 0.49
C ALA A 16 16.43 5.06 1.40
N ILE A 17 17.30 5.84 2.05
CA ILE A 17 16.89 6.95 2.91
C ILE A 17 16.21 8.08 2.12
N ASP A 18 16.74 8.43 0.95
CA ASP A 18 16.14 9.46 0.10
C ASP A 18 14.86 8.96 -0.55
N TYR A 19 14.82 7.68 -0.99
CA TYR A 19 13.60 7.04 -1.47
C TYR A 19 12.49 7.10 -0.42
N THR A 20 12.79 6.78 0.83
CA THR A 20 11.85 6.83 1.95
C THR A 20 11.30 8.24 2.13
N ARG A 21 12.18 9.25 2.20
CA ARG A 21 11.79 10.66 2.34
C ARG A 21 10.91 11.11 1.18
N HIS A 22 11.34 10.90 -0.06
CA HIS A 22 10.58 11.27 -1.25
C HIS A 22 9.22 10.57 -1.34
N THR A 23 9.16 9.31 -0.91
CA THR A 23 7.89 8.55 -0.91
C THR A 23 6.92 9.11 0.11
N LEU A 24 7.37 9.42 1.32
CA LEU A 24 6.52 9.96 2.39
C LEU A 24 6.06 11.39 2.07
N ASP A 25 6.96 12.24 1.59
CA ASP A 25 6.63 13.60 1.17
C ASP A 25 5.63 13.59 0.02
N GLY A 26 5.85 12.73 -0.97
CA GLY A 26 4.93 12.56 -2.10
C GLY A 26 3.56 12.02 -1.69
N ALA A 27 3.52 11.09 -0.72
CA ALA A 27 2.28 10.58 -0.15
C ALA A 27 1.51 11.68 0.60
N ALA A 28 2.19 12.44 1.46
CA ALA A 28 1.60 13.55 2.19
C ALA A 28 1.06 14.64 1.24
N ALA A 29 1.82 15.02 0.23
CA ALA A 29 1.40 16.00 -0.77
C ALA A 29 0.17 15.51 -1.55
N LEU A 30 0.14 14.23 -1.95
CA LEU A 30 -1.00 13.65 -2.66
C LEU A 30 -2.27 13.64 -1.79
N LEU A 31 -2.17 13.16 -0.55
CA LEU A 31 -3.31 13.06 0.38
C LEU A 31 -3.87 14.43 0.78
N ASN A 32 -3.05 15.46 0.79
CA ASN A 32 -3.46 16.84 1.05
C ASN A 32 -3.94 17.59 -0.20
N SER A 33 -3.86 16.98 -1.39
CA SER A 33 -4.25 17.62 -2.63
C SER A 33 -5.77 17.67 -2.81
N ASN A 34 -6.35 18.86 -2.85
CA ASN A 34 -7.78 19.06 -3.15
C ASN A 34 -8.17 18.62 -4.57
N LYS A 35 -7.20 18.48 -5.49
CA LYS A 35 -7.45 17.96 -6.82
C LYS A 35 -7.87 16.49 -6.80
N TYR A 36 -7.21 15.68 -5.95
CA TYR A 36 -7.44 14.24 -5.87
C TYR A 36 -8.39 13.88 -4.73
N PHE A 37 -8.31 14.59 -3.62
CA PHE A 37 -9.09 14.35 -2.41
C PHE A 37 -9.80 15.64 -1.96
N PRO A 38 -10.79 16.12 -2.74
CA PRO A 38 -11.53 17.35 -2.40
C PRO A 38 -12.44 17.18 -1.19
N SER A 39 -12.85 15.96 -0.88
CA SER A 39 -13.68 15.59 0.25
C SER A 39 -12.92 14.64 1.18
N ARG A 40 -13.19 14.76 2.48
CA ARG A 40 -12.69 13.80 3.50
C ARG A 40 -13.69 12.68 3.77
N VAL A 41 -14.88 12.75 3.18
CA VAL A 41 -15.96 11.78 3.37
C VAL A 41 -16.06 10.80 2.21
N THR A 42 -15.87 11.29 0.98
CA THR A 42 -15.99 10.49 -0.24
C THR A 42 -14.70 10.54 -1.06
N ILE A 43 -14.27 9.41 -1.58
CA ILE A 43 -13.09 9.28 -2.46
C ILE A 43 -13.56 8.97 -3.86
N LYS A 44 -13.12 9.76 -4.84
CA LYS A 44 -13.38 9.49 -6.26
C LYS A 44 -12.65 8.23 -6.70
N GLU A 45 -13.26 7.42 -7.55
CA GLU A 45 -12.69 6.17 -8.06
C GLU A 45 -11.30 6.37 -8.70
N ALA A 46 -11.13 7.40 -9.53
CA ALA A 46 -9.83 7.75 -10.09
C ALA A 46 -8.75 8.07 -9.04
N SER A 47 -9.14 8.44 -7.82
CA SER A 47 -8.23 8.70 -6.70
C SER A 47 -7.84 7.43 -5.95
N VAL A 48 -8.68 6.39 -5.99
CA VAL A 48 -8.37 5.08 -5.39
C VAL A 48 -7.12 4.46 -6.04
N ALA A 49 -7.03 4.50 -7.37
CA ALA A 49 -5.84 4.02 -8.09
C ALA A 49 -4.56 4.77 -7.69
N LYS A 50 -4.66 6.07 -7.42
CA LYS A 50 -3.53 6.87 -6.89
C LYS A 50 -3.14 6.42 -5.48
N LEU A 51 -4.13 6.15 -4.63
CA LEU A 51 -3.91 5.65 -3.27
C LEU A 51 -3.23 4.28 -3.31
N ALA A 52 -3.69 3.35 -4.14
CA ALA A 52 -3.07 2.04 -4.34
C ALA A 52 -1.59 2.16 -4.78
N SER A 53 -1.29 3.09 -5.70
CA SER A 53 0.10 3.36 -6.13
C SER A 53 0.98 3.88 -4.97
N VAL A 54 0.43 4.73 -4.09
CA VAL A 54 1.14 5.19 -2.89
C VAL A 54 1.36 4.04 -1.91
N CYS A 55 0.33 3.21 -1.66
CA CYS A 55 0.45 2.06 -0.76
C CYS A 55 1.58 1.12 -1.19
N ARG A 56 1.69 0.78 -2.49
CA ARG A 56 2.79 -0.05 -2.99
C ARG A 56 4.17 0.56 -2.73
N ARG A 57 4.31 1.87 -2.88
CA ARG A 57 5.58 2.57 -2.61
C ARG A 57 5.93 2.62 -1.13
N VAL A 58 4.94 2.89 -0.28
CA VAL A 58 5.13 2.89 1.18
C VAL A 58 5.46 1.48 1.67
N TYR A 59 4.82 0.45 1.12
CA TYR A 59 5.11 -0.94 1.50
C TYR A 59 6.58 -1.35 1.24
N ARG A 60 7.22 -0.81 0.20
CA ARG A 60 8.66 -1.04 -0.03
C ARG A 60 9.55 -0.57 1.13
N ILE A 61 9.11 0.45 1.87
CA ILE A 61 9.83 0.92 3.06
C ILE A 61 9.77 -0.15 4.17
N PHE A 62 8.59 -0.75 4.40
CA PHE A 62 8.45 -1.85 5.36
C PHE A 62 9.28 -3.08 4.96
N SER A 63 9.22 -3.48 3.69
CA SER A 63 10.02 -4.61 3.21
C SER A 63 11.52 -4.35 3.32
N HIS A 64 11.98 -3.14 3.00
CA HIS A 64 13.37 -2.74 3.20
C HIS A 64 13.79 -2.82 4.68
N ALA A 65 12.98 -2.27 5.58
CA ALA A 65 13.25 -2.31 7.01
C ALA A 65 13.32 -3.76 7.52
N TYR A 66 12.38 -4.61 7.12
CA TYR A 66 12.34 -6.02 7.51
C TYR A 66 13.59 -6.79 7.07
N TYR A 67 14.02 -6.65 5.81
CA TYR A 67 15.11 -7.45 5.26
C TYR A 67 16.51 -6.90 5.59
N HIS A 68 16.65 -5.60 5.89
CA HIS A 68 17.94 -4.96 6.04
C HIS A 68 18.19 -4.34 7.41
N HIS A 69 17.13 -4.14 8.19
CA HIS A 69 17.18 -3.51 9.52
C HIS A 69 16.30 -4.28 10.51
N LYS A 70 16.42 -5.61 10.50
CA LYS A 70 15.50 -6.54 11.18
C LYS A 70 15.31 -6.23 12.66
N ALA A 71 16.38 -5.96 13.41
CA ALA A 71 16.30 -5.68 14.84
C ALA A 71 15.44 -4.42 15.11
N ILE A 72 15.74 -3.33 14.40
CA ILE A 72 14.98 -2.07 14.52
C ILE A 72 13.54 -2.26 14.08
N TYR A 73 13.31 -3.04 13.01
CA TYR A 73 11.96 -3.36 12.54
C TYR A 73 11.17 -4.12 13.60
N ASP A 74 11.75 -5.15 14.20
CA ASP A 74 11.08 -5.99 15.21
C ASP A 74 10.71 -5.18 16.46
N ASP A 75 11.67 -4.38 16.98
CA ASP A 75 11.43 -3.53 18.15
C ASP A 75 10.25 -2.58 17.89
N PHE A 76 10.26 -1.91 16.74
CA PHE A 76 9.19 -0.98 16.38
C PHE A 76 7.86 -1.66 16.08
N GLU A 77 7.88 -2.79 15.37
CA GLU A 77 6.65 -3.53 15.01
C GLU A 77 6.00 -4.17 16.23
N ASN A 78 6.78 -4.67 17.20
CA ASN A 78 6.26 -5.24 18.44
C ASN A 78 5.47 -4.22 19.28
N GLU A 79 5.85 -2.94 19.23
CA GLU A 79 5.14 -1.87 19.94
C GLU A 79 3.98 -1.27 19.14
N SER A 80 4.22 -1.01 17.84
CA SER A 80 3.32 -0.20 17.01
C SER A 80 2.35 -1.02 16.18
N PHE A 81 2.71 -2.27 15.82
CA PHE A 81 2.00 -3.10 14.84
C PHE A 81 1.76 -2.38 13.51
N LEU A 82 2.67 -1.47 13.12
CA LEU A 82 2.44 -0.54 12.01
C LEU A 82 2.37 -1.27 10.67
N CYS A 83 3.30 -2.18 10.39
CA CYS A 83 3.31 -2.98 9.17
C CYS A 83 2.09 -3.90 9.10
N LYS A 84 1.73 -4.55 10.22
CA LYS A 84 0.52 -5.38 10.34
C LYS A 84 -0.73 -4.56 10.04
N ARG A 85 -0.91 -3.42 10.68
CA ARG A 85 -2.07 -2.53 10.48
C ARG A 85 -2.14 -2.02 9.04
N PHE A 86 -1.00 -1.64 8.47
CA PHE A 86 -0.91 -1.18 7.08
C PHE A 86 -1.28 -2.30 6.09
N SER A 87 -0.80 -3.52 6.31
CA SER A 87 -1.10 -4.66 5.47
C SER A 87 -2.59 -5.04 5.51
N VAL A 88 -3.17 -5.09 6.71
CA VAL A 88 -4.62 -5.31 6.89
C VAL A 88 -5.43 -4.22 6.18
N PHE A 89 -5.07 -2.96 6.36
CA PHE A 89 -5.71 -1.84 5.68
C PHE A 89 -5.64 -1.99 4.16
N SER A 90 -4.47 -2.31 3.63
CA SER A 90 -4.26 -2.43 2.19
C SER A 90 -5.09 -3.56 1.56
N ILE A 91 -5.24 -4.68 2.26
CA ILE A 91 -6.08 -5.81 1.82
C ILE A 91 -7.57 -5.49 1.98
N LYS A 92 -7.96 -4.92 3.13
CA LYS A 92 -9.34 -4.58 3.41
C LYS A 92 -9.96 -3.66 2.36
N TYR A 93 -9.18 -2.71 1.86
CA TYR A 93 -9.64 -1.72 0.86
C TYR A 93 -9.17 -2.02 -0.57
N ASP A 94 -8.68 -3.25 -0.82
CA ASP A 94 -8.20 -3.72 -2.13
C ASP A 94 -7.18 -2.78 -2.80
N LEU A 95 -6.30 -2.20 -1.99
CA LEU A 95 -5.23 -1.30 -2.45
C LEU A 95 -3.98 -2.03 -2.89
N MET A 96 -3.79 -3.27 -2.41
CA MET A 96 -2.66 -4.13 -2.75
C MET A 96 -3.11 -5.59 -2.82
N SER A 97 -2.53 -6.34 -3.75
CA SER A 97 -2.68 -7.79 -3.82
C SER A 97 -1.91 -8.48 -2.68
N ILE A 98 -2.43 -9.59 -2.15
CA ILE A 98 -1.78 -10.39 -1.09
C ILE A 98 -0.39 -10.85 -1.53
N GLU A 99 -0.22 -11.20 -2.80
CA GLU A 99 1.04 -11.66 -3.37
C GLU A 99 2.18 -10.63 -3.26
N ASN A 100 1.84 -9.35 -3.14
CA ASN A 100 2.79 -8.27 -2.96
C ASN A 100 3.19 -8.03 -1.50
N LEU A 101 2.55 -8.73 -0.54
CA LEU A 101 2.84 -8.62 0.89
C LEU A 101 3.88 -9.68 1.29
N ILE A 102 5.15 -9.36 1.04
CA ILE A 102 6.29 -10.27 1.22
C ILE A 102 6.83 -10.34 2.65
N VAL A 103 6.44 -9.39 3.52
CA VAL A 103 6.83 -9.38 4.94
C VAL A 103 5.92 -10.35 5.69
N PRO A 104 6.46 -11.42 6.32
CA PRO A 104 5.65 -12.35 7.09
C PRO A 104 5.11 -11.67 8.36
N ILE A 105 3.82 -11.77 8.59
CA ILE A 105 3.17 -11.20 9.77
C ILE A 105 2.56 -12.33 10.58
N ALA A 106 3.08 -12.51 11.80
CA ALA A 106 2.64 -13.57 12.69
C ALA A 106 1.14 -13.46 13.04
N GLY A 107 0.42 -14.59 12.96
CA GLY A 107 -0.98 -14.68 13.35
C GLY A 107 -1.96 -13.97 12.42
N LEU A 108 -1.60 -13.75 11.15
CA LEU A 108 -2.47 -13.10 10.17
C LEU A 108 -2.62 -14.00 8.94
N ASP A 109 -3.85 -14.48 8.68
CA ASP A 109 -4.21 -15.05 7.38
C ASP A 109 -4.94 -14.01 6.55
N PHE A 110 -4.28 -13.52 5.50
CA PHE A 110 -4.85 -12.50 4.62
C PHE A 110 -6.05 -13.02 3.81
N ASN A 111 -6.17 -14.34 3.63
CA ASN A 111 -7.31 -14.92 2.92
C ASN A 111 -8.59 -14.80 3.74
N ASP A 112 -8.51 -14.88 5.06
CA ASP A 112 -9.66 -14.69 5.93
C ASP A 112 -10.17 -13.25 5.89
N ILE A 113 -9.28 -12.26 5.78
CA ILE A 113 -9.66 -10.85 5.64
C ILE A 113 -10.44 -10.61 4.34
N LYS A 114 -10.04 -11.24 3.23
CA LYS A 114 -10.79 -11.16 1.96
C LYS A 114 -12.16 -11.80 2.05
N LYS A 115 -12.30 -12.94 2.71
CA LYS A 115 -13.60 -13.62 2.90
C LYS A 115 -14.60 -12.74 3.67
N VAL A 116 -14.16 -12.07 4.73
CA VAL A 116 -15.02 -11.18 5.51
C VAL A 116 -15.54 -10.02 4.66
N ASN A 117 -14.70 -9.46 3.77
CA ASN A 117 -15.12 -8.38 2.88
C ASN A 117 -16.14 -8.84 1.81
N SER A 118 -16.03 -10.07 1.29
CA SER A 118 -16.98 -10.61 0.32
C SER A 118 -18.36 -10.89 0.94
N ILE A 119 -18.42 -11.29 2.21
CA ILE A 119 -19.66 -11.54 2.93
C ILE A 119 -20.42 -10.24 3.23
N SER A 120 -19.70 -9.15 3.53
CA SER A 120 -20.30 -7.84 3.81
C SER A 120 -20.93 -7.19 2.57
N ALA A 121 -20.52 -7.59 1.35
CA ALA A 121 -21.07 -7.09 0.11
C ALA A 121 -22.39 -7.81 -0.31
N THR A 122 -22.70 -8.97 0.27
CA THR A 122 -23.83 -9.82 -0.17
C THR A 122 -25.10 -9.64 0.68
N THR A 123 -25.07 -8.91 1.80
CA THR A 123 -26.20 -8.77 2.71
C THR A 123 -27.04 -7.49 2.51
N CYS A 124 -27.10 -6.94 1.31
CA CYS A 124 -27.97 -5.81 1.01
C CYS A 124 -28.87 -6.10 -0.20
N GLU A 125 -29.61 -7.23 -0.15
CA GLU A 125 -30.72 -7.46 -1.05
C GLU A 125 -32.03 -7.70 -0.28
N THR A 126 -32.95 -6.77 -0.52
CA THR A 126 -34.41 -6.82 -0.54
C THR A 126 -35.17 -6.92 0.80
N ALA A 127 -35.67 -5.79 1.23
CA ALA A 127 -37.03 -5.66 1.72
C ALA A 127 -37.72 -4.51 0.92
N PRO A 128 -38.95 -4.72 0.39
CA PRO A 128 -39.62 -3.73 -0.45
C PRO A 128 -40.36 -2.68 0.37
N GLY A 129 -40.11 -1.41 0.05
CA GLY A 129 -41.00 -0.30 0.36
C GLY A 129 -40.58 0.60 1.51
N MET A 130 -39.78 1.64 1.20
CA MET A 130 -40.00 3.01 1.62
C MET A 130 -38.96 3.93 1.00
N GLU A 131 -39.41 4.88 0.19
CA GLU A 131 -38.54 5.90 -0.43
C GLU A 131 -37.94 6.81 0.64
N SER A 132 -36.62 6.88 0.66
CA SER A 132 -35.88 8.03 1.20
C SER A 132 -34.49 8.06 0.59
N SER A 133 -34.20 9.11 -0.16
CA SER A 133 -32.97 9.37 -0.89
C SER A 133 -31.78 9.57 0.03
N VAL A 134 -30.90 8.58 0.12
CA VAL A 134 -29.49 8.77 0.55
C VAL A 134 -28.63 7.90 -0.35
N GLY A 135 -27.77 8.55 -1.14
CA GLY A 135 -26.92 7.91 -2.12
C GLY A 135 -25.89 6.97 -1.50
N THR A 136 -26.11 5.69 -1.64
CA THR A 136 -25.13 4.64 -1.31
C THR A 136 -24.15 4.52 -2.46
N THR A 137 -22.91 4.98 -2.25
CA THR A 137 -21.81 4.79 -3.20
C THR A 137 -21.35 3.34 -3.13
N VAL A 138 -21.74 2.56 -4.10
CA VAL A 138 -21.25 1.19 -4.33
C VAL A 138 -19.82 1.29 -4.84
N PHE A 139 -18.84 0.76 -4.09
CA PHE A 139 -17.48 0.57 -4.59
C PHE A 139 -17.45 -0.61 -5.54
N THR A 140 -17.49 -0.33 -6.84
CA THR A 140 -17.24 -1.34 -7.86
C THR A 140 -15.75 -1.53 -8.00
N THR A 141 -15.30 -2.75 -7.84
CA THR A 141 -13.89 -3.17 -7.99
C THR A 141 -13.46 -2.98 -9.44
N VAL A 142 -12.60 -2.03 -9.71
CA VAL A 142 -11.94 -1.90 -11.01
C VAL A 142 -10.61 -2.63 -10.95
N ALA A 143 -10.45 -3.64 -11.80
CA ALA A 143 -9.21 -4.36 -11.99
C ALA A 143 -8.08 -3.38 -12.33
N ALA A 144 -7.16 -3.18 -11.38
CA ALA A 144 -5.98 -2.36 -11.59
C ALA A 144 -5.07 -3.05 -12.60
N ASN A 145 -4.83 -2.40 -13.72
CA ASN A 145 -3.87 -2.81 -14.73
C ASN A 145 -2.51 -3.08 -14.10
N ASN A 146 -2.01 -4.22 -14.47
CA ASN A 146 -0.81 -4.91 -14.06
C ASN A 146 0.45 -4.08 -14.39
N ASP A 147 0.84 -3.18 -13.51
CA ASP A 147 2.19 -2.63 -13.52
C ASP A 147 3.09 -3.67 -12.84
N ASN A 148 3.79 -4.39 -13.68
CA ASN A 148 4.66 -5.53 -13.40
C ASN A 148 5.60 -5.24 -12.21
N PHE A 149 5.17 -5.64 -11.01
CA PHE A 149 5.98 -5.57 -9.81
C PHE A 149 6.92 -6.78 -9.80
N ASN A 150 8.07 -6.63 -10.44
CA ASN A 150 9.11 -7.64 -10.38
C ASN A 150 9.89 -7.45 -9.06
N ALA A 151 9.64 -8.33 -8.08
CA ALA A 151 10.34 -8.38 -6.80
C ALA A 151 11.87 -8.60 -6.97
N ALA A 152 12.32 -8.95 -8.16
CA ALA A 152 13.72 -9.23 -8.48
C ALA A 152 14.63 -7.98 -8.55
N THR A 153 14.09 -6.77 -8.52
CA THR A 153 14.92 -5.54 -8.62
C THR A 153 15.56 -5.12 -7.28
N VAL A 154 15.35 -5.88 -6.21
CA VAL A 154 15.86 -5.53 -4.86
C VAL A 154 17.27 -6.09 -4.59
N LEU A 155 17.81 -6.97 -5.46
CA LEU A 155 19.07 -7.64 -5.17
C LEU A 155 20.18 -7.24 -6.15
N ARG A 156 20.85 -6.14 -5.89
CA ARG A 156 22.23 -5.94 -6.34
C ARG A 156 23.08 -5.47 -5.16
N SER A 157 23.66 -6.42 -4.47
CA SER A 157 24.80 -6.18 -3.58
C SER A 157 26.03 -5.90 -4.44
N THR A 158 26.59 -4.71 -4.37
CA THR A 158 27.97 -4.50 -4.74
C THR A 158 28.84 -4.91 -3.56
N SER A 159 29.30 -6.16 -3.55
CA SER A 159 30.47 -6.55 -2.80
C SER A 159 31.68 -6.06 -3.59
N ASP A 160 32.20 -4.93 -3.22
CA ASP A 160 33.55 -4.53 -3.65
C ASP A 160 34.44 -4.54 -2.41
N SER A 161 35.11 -5.66 -2.26
CA SER A 161 36.25 -5.83 -1.40
C SER A 161 37.47 -5.44 -2.21
N SER A 162 38.00 -4.27 -2.01
CA SER A 162 39.37 -3.96 -2.42
C SER A 162 40.28 -4.01 -1.21
N GLU A 163 41.01 -5.14 -1.11
CA GLU A 163 42.33 -5.18 -0.45
C GLU A 163 43.30 -4.37 -1.30
N ALA A 164 44.00 -3.45 -0.69
CA ALA A 164 45.42 -3.18 -0.81
C ALA A 164 45.80 -2.06 0.19
#